data_82ed999142e1bbe1b4bec70661a6b5e2
#
_entry.id   82ed999142e1bbe1b4bec70661a6b5e2
#
_cell.length_a   1.000
_cell.length_b   1.000
_cell.length_c   1.000
_cell.angle_alpha   90.00
_cell.angle_beta   90.00
_cell.angle_gamma   90.00
#
_symmetry.space_group_name_H-M   'P 1'
#
loop_
_entity.id
_entity.type
_entity.pdbx_description
1 polymer ?
#
loop_
_entity_poly.entity_id
_entity_poly.type
_entity_poly.pdbx_seq_one_letter_code
_entity_poly.pdbx_strand_id
1 'polypeptide(L)'
;MENSDADLTAAEDLAQQFALTEDGLLKVYSAGEVTVLGFGGNDLPSEFNAAHYRAAISELVKAHQSTIIAFDLTGVRLVPSGMLGLLVSLTRIPGLPLKVQVFNPSRDVREVLSITKLNRMIEVHEIDVTEK
;
A
#
# COMPACT_ATOMS: atom_id res chain seq x y z
N MET A 1 4.64 23.31 -28.33
CA MET A 1 4.84 22.92 -28.16
C MET A 1 4.79 21.97 -27.71
N GLU A 2 4.75 21.85 -28.15
CA GLU A 2 5.06 20.83 -27.54
C GLU A 2 4.62 20.72 -26.17
N ASN A 3 3.99 21.69 -25.60
CA ASN A 3 3.62 21.63 -24.19
C ASN A 3 2.55 20.62 -23.89
N SER A 4 1.54 20.49 -24.74
CA SER A 4 0.51 19.51 -24.48
C SER A 4 1.05 18.08 -24.53
N ASP A 5 1.94 17.85 -25.51
CA ASP A 5 2.57 16.53 -25.59
C ASP A 5 3.45 16.28 -24.38
N ALA A 6 4.19 17.29 -23.96
CA ALA A 6 5.05 17.17 -22.80
C ALA A 6 4.21 16.91 -21.56
N ASP A 7 3.06 17.59 -21.44
CA ASP A 7 2.22 17.39 -20.27
C ASP A 7 1.65 15.97 -20.21
N LEU A 8 1.21 15.44 -21.35
CA LEU A 8 0.69 14.08 -21.39
C LEU A 8 1.77 13.08 -21.04
N THR A 9 2.97 13.28 -21.60
CA THR A 9 4.07 12.38 -21.31
C THR A 9 4.46 12.45 -19.84
N ALA A 10 4.50 13.66 -19.29
CA ALA A 10 4.85 13.82 -17.90
C ALA A 10 3.82 13.16 -17.01
N ALA A 11 2.53 13.25 -17.35
CA ALA A 11 1.49 12.60 -16.55
C ALA A 11 1.65 11.09 -16.57
N GLU A 12 1.96 10.53 -17.75
CA GLU A 12 2.18 9.09 -17.85
C GLU A 12 3.42 8.68 -17.07
N ASP A 13 4.48 9.48 -17.17
CA ASP A 13 5.69 9.18 -16.43
C ASP A 13 5.45 9.25 -14.93
N LEU A 14 4.69 10.24 -14.47
CA LEU A 14 4.39 10.35 -13.06
C LEU A 14 3.58 9.17 -12.59
N ALA A 15 2.61 8.71 -13.41
CA ALA A 15 1.81 7.56 -13.04
C ALA A 15 2.69 6.33 -12.89
N GLN A 16 3.67 6.16 -13.79
CA GLN A 16 4.57 5.04 -13.70
C GLN A 16 5.54 5.18 -12.54
N GLN A 17 5.97 6.42 -12.25
CA GLN A 17 6.87 6.63 -11.14
C GLN A 17 6.21 6.31 -9.81
N PHE A 18 4.90 6.42 -9.74
CA PHE A 18 4.19 6.08 -8.51
C PHE A 18 3.91 4.58 -8.40
N ALA A 19 4.13 3.82 -9.46
CA ALA A 19 3.98 2.38 -9.40
C ALA A 19 5.26 1.77 -8.85
N LEU A 20 5.13 1.06 -7.74
CA LEU A 20 6.29 0.46 -7.09
C LEU A 20 6.66 -0.87 -7.72
N THR A 21 5.68 -1.59 -8.23
CA THR A 21 5.90 -2.91 -8.80
C THR A 21 5.64 -2.89 -10.30
N GLU A 22 6.27 -3.83 -11.01
CA GLU A 22 6.19 -3.85 -12.46
C GLU A 22 4.78 -4.08 -12.97
N ASP A 23 3.96 -4.77 -12.19
CA ASP A 23 2.59 -5.00 -12.60
C ASP A 23 1.72 -3.73 -12.49
N GLY A 24 2.28 -2.66 -11.91
CA GLY A 24 1.56 -1.40 -11.79
C GLY A 24 0.48 -1.39 -10.74
N LEU A 25 0.34 -2.45 -9.96
CA LEU A 25 -0.74 -2.54 -8.98
C LEU A 25 -0.43 -1.81 -7.69
N LEU A 26 0.80 -1.94 -7.20
CA LEU A 26 1.18 -1.30 -5.95
C LEU A 26 1.75 0.07 -6.26
N LYS A 27 1.10 1.08 -5.71
CA LYS A 27 1.44 2.47 -6.01
C LYS A 27 1.94 3.17 -4.77
N VAL A 28 2.86 4.10 -4.96
CA VAL A 28 3.39 4.93 -3.89
C VAL A 28 2.66 6.26 -3.94
N TYR A 29 1.89 6.55 -2.90
CA TYR A 29 1.20 7.83 -2.82
C TYR A 29 2.07 8.88 -2.16
N SER A 30 2.90 8.46 -1.21
CA SER A 30 3.79 9.37 -0.51
C SER A 30 4.93 8.54 0.08
N ALA A 31 6.14 9.07 0.06
CA ALA A 31 7.30 8.37 0.60
C ALA A 31 8.08 9.30 1.51
N GLY A 32 8.44 8.82 2.69
CA GLY A 32 9.14 9.61 3.69
C GLY A 32 9.15 8.86 4.99
N GLU A 33 9.19 9.59 6.10
CA GLU A 33 9.09 8.95 7.40
C GLU A 33 7.79 8.18 7.50
N VAL A 34 6.73 8.68 6.93
CA VAL A 34 5.48 7.96 6.74
C VAL A 34 5.34 7.69 5.26
N THR A 35 5.34 6.42 4.90
CA THR A 35 5.19 6.03 3.50
C THR A 35 3.78 5.49 3.31
N VAL A 36 3.07 6.03 2.31
CA VAL A 36 1.69 5.67 2.04
C VAL A 36 1.63 4.94 0.70
N LEU A 37 1.09 3.75 0.73
CA LEU A 37 0.96 2.90 -0.44
C LEU A 37 -0.50 2.56 -0.67
N GLY A 38 -0.81 2.14 -1.88
CA GLY A 38 -2.17 1.72 -2.17
C GLY A 38 -2.26 1.04 -3.52
N PHE A 39 -3.47 0.73 -3.92
CA PHE A 39 -3.73 -0.03 -5.14
C PHE A 39 -4.67 0.71 -6.09
N GLY A 40 -4.82 2.01 -5.87
CA GLY A 40 -5.65 2.82 -6.76
C GLY A 40 -7.11 2.47 -6.72
N GLY A 41 -7.57 1.89 -5.60
CA GLY A 41 -8.98 1.52 -5.47
C GLY A 41 -9.35 0.23 -6.17
N ASN A 42 -8.39 -0.50 -6.68
CA ASN A 42 -8.65 -1.74 -7.41
C ASN A 42 -8.43 -2.95 -6.51
N ASP A 43 -9.23 -3.99 -6.78
CA ASP A 43 -9.02 -5.25 -6.09
C ASP A 43 -7.73 -5.89 -6.54
N LEU A 44 -7.13 -6.67 -5.65
CA LEU A 44 -5.90 -7.36 -5.93
C LEU A 44 -6.18 -8.71 -6.57
N PRO A 45 -5.30 -9.18 -7.46
CA PRO A 45 -5.49 -10.49 -8.05
C PRO A 45 -5.30 -11.60 -7.02
N SER A 46 -5.93 -12.73 -7.27
CA SER A 46 -5.80 -13.87 -6.37
C SER A 46 -4.37 -14.40 -6.34
N GLU A 47 -3.64 -14.23 -7.44
CA GLU A 47 -2.24 -14.68 -7.52
C GLU A 47 -1.31 -13.56 -7.10
N PHE A 48 -1.40 -13.22 -5.85
CA PHE A 48 -0.64 -12.10 -5.28
C PHE A 48 0.74 -12.60 -4.84
N ASN A 49 1.80 -12.02 -5.41
CA ASN A 49 3.16 -12.42 -5.08
C ASN A 49 3.67 -11.59 -3.91
N ALA A 50 3.39 -12.07 -2.70
CA ALA A 50 3.72 -11.33 -1.50
C ALA A 50 5.23 -11.11 -1.34
N ALA A 51 6.04 -12.10 -1.73
CA ALA A 51 7.48 -11.98 -1.58
C ALA A 51 8.03 -10.85 -2.45
N HIS A 52 7.53 -10.75 -3.67
CA HIS A 52 7.98 -9.70 -4.59
C HIS A 52 7.60 -8.33 -4.05
N TYR A 53 6.37 -8.21 -3.56
CA TYR A 53 5.90 -6.94 -3.02
C TYR A 53 6.66 -6.58 -1.75
N ARG A 54 6.95 -7.58 -0.91
CA ARG A 54 7.70 -7.33 0.31
C ARG A 54 9.09 -6.80 0.02
N ALA A 55 9.74 -7.36 -0.98
CA ALA A 55 11.09 -6.91 -1.35
C ALA A 55 11.06 -5.46 -1.82
N ALA A 56 10.09 -5.12 -2.68
CA ALA A 56 10.00 -3.76 -3.19
C ALA A 56 9.70 -2.76 -2.08
N ILE A 57 8.79 -3.12 -1.18
CA ILE A 57 8.43 -2.24 -0.08
C ILE A 57 9.60 -2.07 0.88
N SER A 58 10.32 -3.16 1.15
CA SER A 58 11.46 -3.09 2.07
C SER A 58 12.52 -2.13 1.55
N GLU A 59 12.79 -2.16 0.26
CA GLU A 59 13.76 -1.25 -0.31
C GLU A 59 13.29 0.20 -0.19
N LEU A 60 12.01 0.42 -0.43
CA LEU A 60 11.48 1.77 -0.37
C LEU A 60 11.56 2.34 1.04
N VAL A 61 11.12 1.58 2.04
CA VAL A 61 11.12 2.10 3.40
C VAL A 61 12.55 2.28 3.93
N LYS A 62 13.49 1.45 3.50
CA LYS A 62 14.87 1.63 3.89
C LYS A 62 15.46 2.87 3.26
N ALA A 63 15.16 3.11 1.98
CA ALA A 63 15.69 4.28 1.29
C ALA A 63 15.19 5.57 1.92
N HIS A 64 13.97 5.58 2.42
CA HIS A 64 13.38 6.78 3.01
C HIS A 64 13.41 6.78 4.52
N GLN A 65 14.01 5.75 5.12
CA GLN A 65 14.09 5.64 6.58
C GLN A 65 12.71 5.78 7.21
N SER A 66 11.74 5.11 6.59
CA SER A 66 10.36 5.19 7.07
C SER A 66 10.21 4.48 8.40
N THR A 67 9.39 5.04 9.27
CA THR A 67 9.03 4.40 10.54
C THR A 67 7.59 3.94 10.53
N ILE A 68 6.80 4.44 9.60
CA ILE A 68 5.40 4.08 9.47
C ILE A 68 5.13 3.79 8.00
N ILE A 69 4.42 2.69 7.76
CA ILE A 69 3.93 2.39 6.42
C ILE A 69 2.42 2.25 6.51
N ALA A 70 1.72 2.95 5.65
CA ALA A 70 0.27 2.98 5.63
C ALA A 70 -0.22 2.47 4.28
N PHE A 71 -1.22 1.60 4.32
CA PHE A 71 -1.87 1.10 3.11
C PHE A 71 -3.25 1.70 3.02
N ASP A 72 -3.50 2.45 1.96
CA ASP A 72 -4.82 3.01 1.72
C ASP A 72 -5.62 1.99 0.91
N LEU A 73 -6.60 1.39 1.56
CA LEU A 73 -7.43 0.36 0.93
C LEU A 73 -8.78 0.89 0.49
N THR A 74 -8.90 2.22 0.36
CA THR A 74 -10.14 2.80 -0.13
C THR A 74 -10.49 2.21 -1.49
N GLY A 75 -11.71 1.68 -1.62
CA GLY A 75 -12.16 1.09 -2.86
C GLY A 75 -11.80 -0.36 -3.07
N VAL A 76 -10.90 -0.89 -2.26
CA VAL A 76 -10.50 -2.30 -2.33
C VAL A 76 -11.50 -3.11 -1.51
N ARG A 77 -12.23 -4.02 -2.18
CA ARG A 77 -13.28 -4.76 -1.50
C ARG A 77 -12.77 -6.01 -0.80
N LEU A 78 -11.84 -6.70 -1.44
CA LEU A 78 -11.31 -7.94 -0.91
C LEU A 78 -9.80 -7.96 -1.10
N VAL A 79 -9.10 -8.64 -0.21
CA VAL A 79 -7.66 -8.82 -0.35
C VAL A 79 -7.36 -10.31 -0.28
N PRO A 80 -6.39 -10.78 -1.06
CA PRO A 80 -5.99 -12.19 -0.97
C PRO A 80 -5.23 -12.45 0.32
N SER A 81 -5.20 -13.72 0.72
CA SER A 81 -4.52 -14.09 1.96
C SER A 81 -3.04 -13.70 1.93
N GLY A 82 -2.44 -13.68 0.73
CA GLY A 82 -1.04 -13.26 0.62
C GLY A 82 -0.84 -11.82 1.07
N MET A 83 -1.83 -10.97 0.86
CA MET A 83 -1.73 -9.59 1.33
C MET A 83 -1.68 -9.53 2.85
N LEU A 84 -2.46 -10.37 3.51
CA LEU A 84 -2.46 -10.40 4.97
C LEU A 84 -1.10 -10.87 5.48
N GLY A 85 -0.53 -11.89 4.83
CA GLY A 85 0.80 -12.35 5.18
C GLY A 85 1.84 -11.28 4.95
N LEU A 86 1.70 -10.52 3.88
CA LEU A 86 2.61 -9.41 3.60
C LEU A 86 2.55 -8.38 4.73
N LEU A 87 1.36 -8.00 5.16
CA LEU A 87 1.23 -7.01 6.22
C LEU A 87 1.93 -7.49 7.50
N VAL A 88 1.73 -8.75 7.86
CA VAL A 88 2.37 -9.30 9.05
C VAL A 88 3.89 -9.29 8.89
N SER A 89 4.37 -9.70 7.72
CA SER A 89 5.82 -9.77 7.52
C SER A 89 6.48 -8.40 7.61
N LEU A 90 5.75 -7.35 7.25
CA LEU A 90 6.29 -6.00 7.34
C LEU A 90 6.48 -5.55 8.79
N THR A 91 5.70 -6.09 9.71
CA THR A 91 5.87 -5.75 11.12
C THR A 91 7.07 -6.46 11.74
N ARG A 92 7.69 -7.38 11.01
CA ARG A 92 8.73 -8.24 11.57
C ARG A 92 10.03 -8.19 10.79
N ILE A 93 10.30 -7.08 10.11
CA ILE A 93 11.56 -6.94 9.39
C ILE A 93 12.67 -6.69 10.40
N PRO A 94 13.71 -7.56 10.44
CA PRO A 94 14.77 -7.39 11.43
C PRO A 94 15.48 -6.05 11.26
N GLY A 95 15.69 -5.38 12.40
CA GLY A 95 16.40 -4.10 12.39
C GLY A 95 15.60 -2.94 11.83
N LEU A 96 14.30 -3.14 11.57
CA LEU A 96 13.49 -2.10 10.98
C LEU A 96 12.16 -2.07 11.72
N PRO A 97 12.08 -1.32 12.82
CA PRO A 97 10.85 -1.26 13.62
C PRO A 97 9.80 -0.42 12.89
N LEU A 98 8.99 -1.09 12.09
CA LEU A 98 8.05 -0.45 11.21
C LEU A 98 6.64 -0.60 11.75
N LYS A 99 5.93 0.52 11.90
CA LYS A 99 4.53 0.50 12.28
C LYS A 99 3.70 0.38 11.00
N VAL A 100 2.81 -0.60 10.97
CA VAL A 100 1.98 -0.85 9.79
C VAL A 100 0.56 -0.39 10.09
N GLN A 101 0.02 0.42 9.18
CA GLN A 101 -1.33 0.97 9.29
C GLN A 101 -2.11 0.63 8.04
N VAL A 102 -3.42 0.45 8.21
CA VAL A 102 -4.34 0.20 7.10
C VAL A 102 -5.45 1.24 7.20
N PHE A 103 -5.70 1.95 6.11
CA PHE A 103 -6.70 3.00 6.08
C PHE A 103 -7.88 2.59 5.22
N ASN A 104 -9.07 2.78 5.75
CA ASN A 104 -10.34 2.62 5.04
C ASN A 104 -10.51 1.21 4.47
N PRO A 105 -10.26 0.15 5.26
CA PRO A 105 -10.55 -1.19 4.77
C PRO A 105 -12.04 -1.36 4.58
N SER A 106 -12.41 -2.18 3.60
CA SER A 106 -13.81 -2.53 3.43
C SER A 106 -14.32 -3.28 4.66
N ARG A 107 -15.64 -3.41 4.75
CA ARG A 107 -16.23 -4.14 5.86
C ARG A 107 -15.70 -5.57 5.91
N ASP A 108 -15.58 -6.21 4.75
CA ASP A 108 -15.11 -7.59 4.70
C ASP A 108 -13.65 -7.69 5.11
N VAL A 109 -12.81 -6.75 4.64
CA VAL A 109 -11.41 -6.76 5.02
C VAL A 109 -11.26 -6.50 6.51
N ARG A 110 -12.05 -5.55 7.05
CA ARG A 110 -11.99 -5.26 8.47
C ARG A 110 -12.38 -6.49 9.29
N GLU A 111 -13.39 -7.21 8.82
CA GLU A 111 -13.82 -8.42 9.54
C GLU A 111 -12.73 -9.47 9.54
N VAL A 112 -12.05 -9.65 8.41
CA VAL A 112 -10.95 -10.62 8.35
C VAL A 112 -9.82 -10.21 9.28
N LEU A 113 -9.49 -8.93 9.33
CA LEU A 113 -8.45 -8.46 10.24
C LEU A 113 -8.82 -8.73 11.69
N SER A 114 -10.10 -8.61 12.03
CA SER A 114 -10.58 -8.84 13.37
C SER A 114 -10.57 -10.33 13.71
N ILE A 115 -11.08 -11.15 12.80
CA ILE A 115 -11.17 -12.59 13.04
C ILE A 115 -9.77 -13.19 13.17
N THR A 116 -8.83 -12.76 12.36
CA THR A 116 -7.48 -13.27 12.42
C THR A 116 -6.65 -12.61 13.52
N LYS A 117 -7.24 -11.62 14.20
CA LYS A 117 -6.58 -10.86 15.26
C LYS A 117 -5.38 -10.07 14.77
N LEU A 118 -5.31 -9.83 13.47
CA LEU A 118 -4.23 -9.01 12.91
C LEU A 118 -4.38 -7.55 13.31
N ASN A 119 -5.58 -7.14 13.68
CA ASN A 119 -5.79 -5.77 14.14
C ASN A 119 -5.07 -5.49 15.48
N ARG A 120 -4.45 -6.49 16.07
CA ARG A 120 -3.60 -6.27 17.24
C ARG A 120 -2.19 -5.85 16.86
N MET A 121 -1.76 -6.19 15.65
CA MET A 121 -0.42 -5.86 15.17
C MET A 121 -0.44 -4.73 14.17
N ILE A 122 -1.57 -4.56 13.49
CA ILE A 122 -1.72 -3.61 12.40
C ILE A 122 -2.80 -2.63 12.83
N GLU A 123 -2.48 -1.34 12.75
CA GLU A 123 -3.45 -0.32 13.14
C GLU A 123 -4.44 -0.11 12.01
N VAL A 124 -5.71 -0.09 12.37
CA VAL A 124 -6.80 0.11 11.41
C VAL A 124 -7.39 1.49 11.65
N HIS A 125 -7.42 2.28 10.60
CA HIS A 125 -7.91 3.66 10.68
C HIS A 125 -8.97 3.89 9.62
N GLU A 126 -9.87 4.82 9.91
CA GLU A 126 -10.86 5.25 8.94
C GLU A 126 -10.82 6.75 8.81
N ILE A 127 -10.76 7.19 7.57
CA ILE A 127 -10.82 8.60 7.26
C ILE A 127 -12.05 8.82 6.41
N ASP A 128 -12.85 9.81 6.78
CA ASP A 128 -14.07 10.11 6.03
C ASP A 128 -13.69 10.81 4.75
N VAL A 129 -13.63 10.07 3.66
CA VAL A 129 -13.22 10.64 2.38
C VAL A 129 -14.40 11.22 1.63
N THR A 130 -15.61 11.05 2.14
CA THR A 130 -16.78 11.66 1.51
C THR A 130 -17.00 13.06 1.98
N GLU A 131 -16.32 13.45 3.01
CA GLU A 131 -16.42 14.76 3.55
C GLU A 131 -15.75 15.76 2.63
N LYS A 132 -16.43 16.71 2.13
CA LYS A 132 -15.83 17.71 1.23
C LYS A 132 -16.25 19.09 1.59
#